data_b2b9cb70bec252d995bfc80c40d1bfb2
#
_entry.id   b2b9cb70bec252d995bfc80c40d1bfb2
#
_cell.length_a   1.000
_cell.length_b   1.000
_cell.length_c   1.000
_cell.angle_alpha   90.00
_cell.angle_beta   90.00
_cell.angle_gamma   90.00
#
_symmetry.space_group_name_H-M   'P 1'
#
loop_
_entity.id
_entity.type
_entity.pdbx_description
1 polymer ?
#
loop_
_entity_poly.entity_id
_entity_poly.type
_entity_poly.pdbx_seq_one_letter_code
_entity_poly.pdbx_strand_id
1 'polypeptide(L)'
;MKKGRAKKLLGICIFLMGLMIFSVLPVQAATPRMYTIQPGKTWTRYDITGDGKKDRIKVVRRKSQYDGCWNGADIYVNNTKVCAINKTFMDMSIRIITLSNGKPFLCLRGGTDNDISVFHGLYQYRNGKIVQVVNFINETYGRPVNEAKIYLSGNTIRVRTEAMSYSLGYCTTEFTYKYQKGTLLRTSNYGKYIKLNAANKRTGLFAAAKNIQAYTTPTSGSKAFVIRKNTGVKILNFWTTGNKMYIRVKNGSKTGWIKAVTFKESQGYAGSPQFSRVMYTG
;
A
#
# COMPACT_ATOMS: atom_id res chain seq x y z
N MET A 1 36.57 -51.41 -34.38
CA MET A 1 37.00 -50.27 -33.50
C MET A 1 35.99 -49.11 -33.29
N LYS A 2 34.67 -49.23 -33.54
CA LYS A 2 33.70 -48.14 -33.37
C LYS A 2 32.84 -48.22 -32.08
N LYS A 3 32.72 -49.38 -31.41
CA LYS A 3 31.85 -49.55 -30.21
C LYS A 3 32.40 -48.95 -28.90
N GLY A 4 33.72 -48.72 -28.79
CA GLY A 4 34.32 -48.19 -27.56
C GLY A 4 34.20 -46.68 -27.41
N ARG A 5 34.14 -45.94 -28.52
CA ARG A 5 33.98 -44.46 -28.46
C ARG A 5 32.57 -43.99 -28.07
N ALA A 6 31.53 -44.74 -28.47
CA ALA A 6 30.14 -44.41 -28.13
C ALA A 6 29.86 -44.58 -26.62
N LYS A 7 30.42 -45.61 -26.01
CA LYS A 7 30.27 -45.81 -24.53
C LYS A 7 30.97 -44.73 -23.72
N LYS A 8 32.14 -44.23 -24.15
CA LYS A 8 32.84 -43.12 -23.46
C LYS A 8 32.10 -41.82 -23.61
N LEU A 9 31.52 -41.51 -24.79
CA LEU A 9 30.71 -40.31 -24.97
C LEU A 9 29.42 -40.31 -24.11
N LEU A 10 28.76 -41.49 -24.06
CA LEU A 10 27.53 -41.62 -23.26
C LEU A 10 27.83 -41.44 -21.74
N GLY A 11 28.96 -41.97 -21.22
CA GLY A 11 29.39 -41.77 -19.85
C GLY A 11 29.68 -40.29 -19.51
N ILE A 12 30.29 -39.55 -20.43
CA ILE A 12 30.58 -38.12 -20.25
C ILE A 12 29.28 -37.27 -20.27
N CYS A 13 28.33 -37.59 -21.14
CA CYS A 13 27.04 -36.89 -21.18
C CYS A 13 26.20 -37.13 -19.93
N ILE A 14 26.20 -38.36 -19.36
CA ILE A 14 25.48 -38.66 -18.12
C ILE A 14 26.15 -37.98 -16.92
N PHE A 15 27.49 -37.90 -16.89
CA PHE A 15 28.21 -37.17 -15.83
C PHE A 15 27.98 -35.65 -15.89
N LEU A 16 27.95 -35.05 -17.08
CA LEU A 16 27.63 -33.65 -17.29
C LEU A 16 26.17 -33.32 -16.97
N MET A 17 25.20 -34.18 -17.29
CA MET A 17 23.81 -34.01 -16.87
C MET A 17 23.65 -34.17 -15.35
N GLY A 18 24.37 -35.10 -14.70
CA GLY A 18 24.40 -35.20 -13.25
C GLY A 18 24.94 -33.94 -12.55
N LEU A 19 25.99 -33.31 -13.11
CA LEU A 19 26.54 -32.06 -12.60
C LEU A 19 25.58 -30.85 -12.77
N MET A 20 24.76 -30.83 -13.80
CA MET A 20 23.75 -29.78 -13.98
C MET A 20 22.54 -29.90 -13.03
N ILE A 21 22.23 -31.11 -12.57
CA ILE A 21 21.12 -31.33 -11.62
C ILE A 21 21.51 -30.88 -10.19
N PHE A 22 22.81 -30.92 -9.83
CA PHE A 22 23.28 -30.51 -8.52
C PHE A 22 23.50 -28.99 -8.33
N SER A 23 23.38 -28.19 -9.36
CA SER A 23 23.63 -26.74 -9.27
C SER A 23 22.42 -25.88 -8.91
N VAL A 24 21.23 -26.45 -8.77
CA VAL A 24 20.06 -25.75 -8.24
C VAL A 24 19.97 -25.96 -6.73
N LEU A 25 20.94 -25.43 -5.98
CA LEU A 25 20.73 -25.25 -4.55
C LEU A 25 19.46 -24.40 -4.38
N PRO A 26 18.48 -24.85 -3.59
CA PRO A 26 17.32 -24.00 -3.31
C PRO A 26 17.86 -22.71 -2.67
N VAL A 27 17.68 -21.60 -3.36
CA VAL A 27 17.98 -20.29 -2.77
C VAL A 27 17.12 -20.19 -1.52
N GLN A 28 17.75 -20.34 -0.36
CA GLN A 28 17.08 -20.24 0.91
C GLN A 28 16.38 -18.89 0.97
N ALA A 29 15.05 -18.89 1.03
CA ALA A 29 14.27 -17.67 1.05
C ALA A 29 14.70 -16.80 2.24
N ALA A 30 15.17 -15.60 1.98
CA ALA A 30 15.59 -14.69 3.03
C ALA A 30 14.41 -14.31 3.92
N THR A 31 14.64 -14.10 5.21
CA THR A 31 13.60 -13.55 6.09
C THR A 31 13.31 -12.10 5.67
N PRO A 32 12.03 -11.75 5.41
CA PRO A 32 11.70 -10.39 5.08
C PRO A 32 12.01 -9.45 6.24
N ARG A 33 12.53 -8.26 5.93
CA ARG A 33 12.99 -7.30 6.93
C ARG A 33 12.54 -5.89 6.59
N MET A 34 12.41 -5.06 7.61
CA MET A 34 12.11 -3.64 7.49
C MET A 34 13.01 -2.84 8.43
N TYR A 35 13.58 -1.75 7.91
CA TYR A 35 14.50 -0.88 8.63
C TYR A 35 14.12 0.58 8.40
N THR A 36 14.13 1.37 9.47
CA THR A 36 13.97 2.82 9.39
C THR A 36 15.32 3.47 9.11
N ILE A 37 15.33 4.43 8.18
CA ILE A 37 16.50 5.26 7.89
C ILE A 37 16.17 6.73 8.15
N GLN A 38 17.20 7.49 8.57
CA GLN A 38 17.03 8.91 8.90
C GLN A 38 17.40 9.79 7.72
N PRO A 39 16.60 10.81 7.36
CA PRO A 39 16.97 11.81 6.37
C PRO A 39 18.31 12.49 6.73
N GLY A 40 19.10 12.82 5.72
CA GLY A 40 20.40 13.47 5.88
C GLY A 40 21.58 12.52 6.14
N LYS A 41 21.34 11.31 6.65
CA LYS A 41 22.39 10.29 6.85
C LYS A 41 22.57 9.43 5.61
N THR A 42 23.80 8.92 5.41
CA THR A 42 24.12 7.94 4.37
C THR A 42 24.06 6.53 4.96
N TRP A 43 23.39 5.61 4.27
CA TRP A 43 23.23 4.23 4.64
C TRP A 43 23.87 3.32 3.60
N THR A 44 24.65 2.31 4.05
CA THR A 44 25.47 1.48 3.17
C THR A 44 25.23 -0.03 3.39
N ARG A 45 24.11 -0.40 4.01
CA ARG A 45 23.85 -1.79 4.44
C ARG A 45 22.97 -2.58 3.49
N TYR A 46 22.39 -1.93 2.47
CA TYR A 46 21.33 -2.49 1.65
C TYR A 46 21.70 -2.47 0.17
N ASP A 47 21.34 -3.52 -0.52
CA ASP A 47 21.36 -3.60 -1.98
C ASP A 47 19.98 -3.17 -2.48
N ILE A 48 19.82 -1.89 -2.83
CA ILE A 48 18.54 -1.37 -3.35
C ILE A 48 18.46 -1.46 -4.86
N THR A 49 19.61 -1.53 -5.53
CA THR A 49 19.69 -1.70 -6.99
C THR A 49 19.38 -3.14 -7.40
N GLY A 50 19.66 -4.12 -6.53
CA GLY A 50 19.49 -5.54 -6.77
C GLY A 50 20.63 -6.14 -7.59
N ASP A 51 21.84 -5.51 -7.57
CA ASP A 51 23.04 -5.97 -8.28
C ASP A 51 23.94 -6.91 -7.44
N GLY A 52 23.51 -7.23 -6.22
CA GLY A 52 24.26 -8.06 -5.26
C GLY A 52 25.26 -7.30 -4.41
N LYS A 53 25.44 -5.99 -4.63
CA LYS A 53 26.36 -5.13 -3.86
C LYS A 53 25.55 -4.21 -2.96
N LYS A 54 26.16 -3.82 -1.83
CA LYS A 54 25.54 -2.84 -0.92
C LYS A 54 25.65 -1.44 -1.52
N ASP A 55 24.53 -0.74 -1.57
CA ASP A 55 24.45 0.62 -2.09
C ASP A 55 24.59 1.69 -1.01
N ARG A 56 25.03 2.87 -1.43
CA ARG A 56 25.01 4.09 -0.62
C ARG A 56 23.70 4.82 -0.86
N ILE A 57 22.82 4.80 0.12
CA ILE A 57 21.48 5.44 0.03
C ILE A 57 21.54 6.71 0.89
N LYS A 58 21.13 7.85 0.32
CA LYS A 58 20.99 9.12 1.03
C LYS A 58 19.71 9.82 0.62
N VAL A 59 18.97 10.33 1.60
CA VAL A 59 17.78 11.17 1.35
C VAL A 59 18.06 12.56 1.93
N VAL A 60 17.99 13.57 1.08
CA VAL A 60 18.28 14.97 1.44
C VAL A 60 16.98 15.76 1.32
N ARG A 61 16.50 16.33 2.42
CA ARG A 61 15.36 17.24 2.43
C ARG A 61 15.78 18.61 1.93
N ARG A 62 15.00 19.23 1.08
CA ARG A 62 15.22 20.60 0.60
C ARG A 62 14.53 21.59 1.52
N LYS A 63 15.27 22.61 1.98
CA LYS A 63 14.71 23.67 2.83
C LYS A 63 13.56 24.39 2.10
N SER A 64 12.53 24.74 2.85
CA SER A 64 11.48 25.65 2.44
C SER A 64 11.85 27.08 2.90
N GLN A 65 11.21 28.06 2.27
CA GLN A 65 11.22 29.45 2.78
C GLN A 65 10.36 29.61 4.03
N TYR A 66 9.50 28.64 4.33
CA TYR A 66 8.64 28.62 5.53
C TYR A 66 9.30 27.80 6.62
N ASP A 67 9.33 28.32 7.84
CA ASP A 67 9.86 27.62 9.01
C ASP A 67 9.10 26.34 9.29
N GLY A 68 9.82 25.32 9.73
CA GLY A 68 9.27 24.01 10.05
C GLY A 68 8.87 23.16 8.84
N CYS A 69 8.99 23.68 7.61
CA CYS A 69 8.62 23.00 6.38
C CYS A 69 9.81 22.62 5.50
N TRP A 70 9.62 21.59 4.68
CA TRP A 70 10.54 21.15 3.65
C TRP A 70 9.89 21.26 2.29
N ASN A 71 10.58 21.81 1.29
CA ASN A 71 10.07 21.96 -0.09
C ASN A 71 10.44 20.76 -0.97
N GLY A 72 10.42 19.57 -0.39
CA GLY A 72 10.69 18.33 -1.09
C GLY A 72 11.90 17.56 -0.56
N ALA A 73 12.22 16.45 -1.22
CA ALA A 73 13.37 15.63 -0.91
C ALA A 73 13.99 15.02 -2.17
N ASP A 74 15.31 14.90 -2.17
CA ASP A 74 16.09 14.22 -3.20
C ASP A 74 16.63 12.90 -2.66
N ILE A 75 16.50 11.83 -3.44
CA ILE A 75 16.99 10.50 -3.10
C ILE A 75 18.19 10.20 -4.01
N TYR A 76 19.29 9.84 -3.37
CA TYR A 76 20.54 9.45 -4.02
C TYR A 76 20.81 7.97 -3.77
N VAL A 77 21.24 7.27 -4.80
CA VAL A 77 21.82 5.92 -4.73
C VAL A 77 23.17 5.97 -5.40
N ASN A 78 24.22 5.54 -4.67
CA ASN A 78 25.62 5.57 -5.14
C ASN A 78 26.05 6.95 -5.67
N ASN A 79 25.66 8.02 -4.93
CA ASN A 79 25.88 9.42 -5.25
C ASN A 79 25.11 9.97 -6.47
N THR A 80 24.34 9.13 -7.16
CA THR A 80 23.48 9.56 -8.28
C THR A 80 22.11 9.92 -7.74
N LYS A 81 21.57 11.08 -8.11
CA LYS A 81 20.20 11.47 -7.82
C LYS A 81 19.23 10.64 -8.68
N VAL A 82 18.44 9.80 -8.02
CA VAL A 82 17.54 8.82 -8.66
C VAL A 82 16.06 9.16 -8.52
N CYS A 83 15.71 10.11 -7.63
CA CYS A 83 14.35 10.59 -7.45
C CYS A 83 14.34 11.99 -6.83
N ALA A 84 13.36 12.80 -7.24
CA ALA A 84 13.01 14.06 -6.60
C ALA A 84 11.53 14.03 -6.20
N ILE A 85 11.24 14.23 -4.92
CA ILE A 85 9.90 14.44 -4.39
C ILE A 85 9.67 15.94 -4.31
N ASN A 86 8.74 16.47 -5.12
CA ASN A 86 8.39 17.88 -5.19
C ASN A 86 7.05 18.13 -4.48
N LYS A 87 7.06 17.96 -3.16
CA LYS A 87 5.90 18.19 -2.29
C LYS A 87 6.37 18.87 -1.01
N THR A 88 5.65 19.86 -0.54
CA THR A 88 5.90 20.47 0.77
C THR A 88 5.39 19.55 1.87
N PHE A 89 6.19 19.36 2.93
CA PHE A 89 5.87 18.52 4.09
C PHE A 89 6.63 19.04 5.33
N MET A 90 6.17 18.65 6.51
CA MET A 90 6.81 19.01 7.78
C MET A 90 7.64 17.85 8.33
N ASP A 91 7.11 16.63 8.28
CA ASP A 91 7.80 15.42 8.72
C ASP A 91 8.04 14.46 7.55
N MET A 92 9.03 13.58 7.68
CA MET A 92 9.32 12.54 6.69
C MET A 92 9.77 11.27 7.37
N SER A 93 9.14 10.16 7.01
CA SER A 93 9.62 8.82 7.37
C SER A 93 10.09 8.05 6.14
N ILE A 94 11.15 7.27 6.35
CA ILE A 94 11.77 6.45 5.31
C ILE A 94 12.06 5.08 5.88
N ARG A 95 11.55 4.03 5.23
CA ARG A 95 11.87 2.65 5.59
C ARG A 95 12.34 1.88 4.36
N ILE A 96 13.33 1.00 4.55
CA ILE A 96 13.72 0.02 3.56
C ILE A 96 13.04 -1.30 3.93
N ILE A 97 12.39 -1.91 2.96
CA ILE A 97 11.71 -3.20 3.07
C ILE A 97 12.40 -4.17 2.14
N THR A 98 12.81 -5.33 2.64
CA THR A 98 13.33 -6.43 1.81
C THR A 98 12.41 -7.63 1.96
N LEU A 99 11.96 -8.19 0.84
CA LEU A 99 11.13 -9.39 0.79
C LEU A 99 11.98 -10.67 0.82
N SER A 100 11.35 -11.83 0.97
CA SER A 100 12.06 -13.12 1.00
C SER A 100 12.81 -13.47 -0.28
N ASN A 101 12.42 -12.91 -1.41
CA ASN A 101 13.14 -13.02 -2.68
C ASN A 101 14.30 -12.03 -2.83
N GLY A 102 14.67 -11.32 -1.76
CA GLY A 102 15.74 -10.32 -1.75
C GLY A 102 15.36 -8.97 -2.39
N LYS A 103 14.15 -8.80 -2.96
CA LYS A 103 13.76 -7.54 -3.62
C LYS A 103 13.52 -6.43 -2.61
N PRO A 104 14.24 -5.31 -2.75
CA PRO A 104 14.13 -4.15 -1.88
C PRO A 104 13.06 -3.16 -2.37
N PHE A 105 12.47 -2.46 -1.40
CA PHE A 105 11.54 -1.35 -1.62
C PHE A 105 11.83 -0.24 -0.62
N LEU A 106 11.58 1.01 -1.01
CA LEU A 106 11.49 2.12 -0.08
C LEU A 106 10.02 2.39 0.26
N CYS A 107 9.71 2.52 1.54
CA CYS A 107 8.46 3.10 2.00
C CYS A 107 8.74 4.55 2.38
N LEU A 108 8.13 5.49 1.68
CA LEU A 108 8.32 6.92 1.89
C LEU A 108 7.00 7.55 2.31
N ARG A 109 7.04 8.43 3.31
CA ARG A 109 5.93 9.29 3.73
C ARG A 109 6.45 10.69 3.99
N GLY A 110 5.68 11.69 3.59
CA GLY A 110 5.78 13.06 4.08
C GLY A 110 4.43 13.51 4.60
N GLY A 111 4.42 14.10 5.79
CA GLY A 111 3.22 14.55 6.50
C GLY A 111 3.20 16.05 6.71
N THR A 112 2.00 16.59 7.00
CA THR A 112 1.75 17.95 7.48
C THR A 112 1.66 17.97 9.02
N ASP A 113 1.43 19.13 9.59
CA ASP A 113 1.17 19.35 11.02
C ASP A 113 -0.01 18.54 11.57
N ASN A 114 -1.02 18.28 10.75
CA ASN A 114 -2.19 17.48 11.12
C ASN A 114 -2.01 15.98 10.77
N ASP A 115 -0.78 15.48 10.70
CA ASP A 115 -0.44 14.09 10.35
C ASP A 115 -0.97 13.62 8.98
N ILE A 116 -1.52 14.52 8.17
CA ILE A 116 -2.02 14.19 6.82
C ILE A 116 -0.82 13.92 5.91
N SER A 117 -0.84 12.77 5.24
CA SER A 117 0.20 12.42 4.29
C SER A 117 0.02 13.14 2.96
N VAL A 118 1.03 13.91 2.54
CA VAL A 118 1.08 14.59 1.22
C VAL A 118 1.68 13.68 0.14
N PHE A 119 2.51 12.73 0.54
CA PHE A 119 2.91 11.56 -0.24
C PHE A 119 3.09 10.39 0.71
N HIS A 120 2.67 9.21 0.30
CA HIS A 120 2.83 7.98 1.07
C HIS A 120 2.73 6.78 0.14
N GLY A 121 3.74 5.91 0.13
CA GLY A 121 3.72 4.75 -0.75
C GLY A 121 4.96 3.90 -0.70
N LEU A 122 4.94 2.87 -1.55
CA LEU A 122 6.07 1.98 -1.79
C LEU A 122 6.71 2.34 -3.12
N TYR A 123 8.03 2.36 -3.12
CA TYR A 123 8.87 2.75 -4.25
C TYR A 123 9.91 1.67 -4.51
N GLN A 124 10.26 1.49 -5.76
CA GLN A 124 11.25 0.50 -6.21
C GLN A 124 12.28 1.15 -7.11
N TYR A 125 13.55 0.75 -6.97
CA TYR A 125 14.59 1.13 -7.91
C TYR A 125 14.41 0.34 -9.22
N ARG A 126 14.37 1.06 -10.34
CA ARG A 126 14.23 0.50 -11.70
C ARG A 126 14.95 1.38 -12.70
N ASN A 127 15.83 0.80 -13.49
CA ASN A 127 16.50 1.48 -14.60
C ASN A 127 17.10 2.85 -14.20
N GLY A 128 17.84 2.88 -13.10
CA GLY A 128 18.48 4.10 -12.61
C GLY A 128 17.57 5.10 -11.88
N LYS A 129 16.30 4.76 -11.63
CA LYS A 129 15.34 5.66 -10.99
C LYS A 129 14.59 4.96 -9.83
N ILE A 130 14.15 5.73 -8.87
CA ILE A 130 13.17 5.30 -7.86
C ILE A 130 11.78 5.65 -8.38
N VAL A 131 10.94 4.63 -8.59
CA VAL A 131 9.57 4.78 -9.08
C VAL A 131 8.56 4.32 -8.05
N GLN A 132 7.45 5.04 -7.90
CA GLN A 132 6.35 4.64 -7.02
C GLN A 132 5.62 3.44 -7.62
N VAL A 133 5.51 2.35 -6.86
CA VAL A 133 4.81 1.12 -7.28
C VAL A 133 3.49 0.92 -6.56
N VAL A 134 3.33 1.53 -5.37
CA VAL A 134 2.07 1.58 -4.64
C VAL A 134 1.89 2.98 -4.07
N ASN A 135 0.72 3.58 -4.30
CA ASN A 135 0.35 4.89 -3.74
C ASN A 135 -0.75 4.69 -2.70
N PHE A 136 -0.40 4.79 -1.42
CA PHE A 136 -1.36 4.58 -0.33
C PHE A 136 -2.44 5.67 -0.27
N ILE A 137 -2.18 6.87 -0.79
CA ILE A 137 -3.17 7.94 -0.86
C ILE A 137 -4.32 7.55 -1.79
N ASN A 138 -3.99 7.00 -2.97
CA ASN A 138 -4.99 6.57 -3.93
C ASN A 138 -5.75 5.31 -3.48
N GLU A 139 -5.09 4.45 -2.68
CA GLU A 139 -5.68 3.19 -2.23
C GLU A 139 -6.74 3.39 -1.14
N THR A 140 -6.66 4.44 -0.35
CA THR A 140 -7.53 4.66 0.82
C THR A 140 -8.80 5.46 0.51
N TYR A 141 -8.86 6.14 -0.64
CA TYR A 141 -9.98 7.03 -1.03
C TYR A 141 -10.39 8.02 0.06
N GLY A 142 -9.42 8.42 0.84
CA GLY A 142 -9.54 9.40 1.89
C GLY A 142 -8.22 10.16 2.03
N ARG A 143 -8.11 10.94 3.07
CA ARG A 143 -6.82 11.53 3.45
C ARG A 143 -6.12 10.52 4.37
N PRO A 144 -5.02 9.88 3.93
CA PRO A 144 -4.25 9.03 4.83
C PRO A 144 -3.62 9.91 5.89
N VAL A 145 -3.79 9.50 7.14
CA VAL A 145 -3.19 10.13 8.31
C VAL A 145 -2.19 9.15 8.91
N ASN A 146 -1.20 9.66 9.59
CA ASN A 146 -0.14 8.86 10.22
C ASN A 146 0.65 7.98 9.22
N GLU A 147 1.57 7.23 9.77
CA GLU A 147 2.38 6.29 9.02
C GLU A 147 1.67 4.94 8.89
N ALA A 148 1.69 4.35 7.69
CA ALA A 148 1.12 3.03 7.47
C ALA A 148 1.86 1.97 8.28
N LYS A 149 1.10 1.06 8.91
CA LYS A 149 1.65 -0.13 9.55
C LYS A 149 1.83 -1.22 8.51
N ILE A 150 3.07 -1.69 8.38
CA ILE A 150 3.48 -2.66 7.38
C ILE A 150 3.82 -3.99 8.06
N TYR A 151 3.25 -5.06 7.55
CA TYR A 151 3.51 -6.43 8.00
C TYR A 151 4.05 -7.24 6.83
N LEU A 152 5.18 -7.91 7.04
CA LEU A 152 5.88 -8.67 6.02
C LEU A 152 5.68 -10.18 6.23
N SER A 153 5.44 -10.90 5.14
CA SER A 153 5.37 -12.37 5.14
C SER A 153 5.79 -12.92 3.78
N GLY A 154 6.95 -13.56 3.70
CA GLY A 154 7.50 -14.04 2.45
C GLY A 154 7.60 -12.92 1.41
N ASN A 155 6.96 -13.09 0.27
CA ASN A 155 6.90 -12.11 -0.82
C ASN A 155 5.61 -11.25 -0.77
N THR A 156 4.99 -11.15 0.40
CA THR A 156 3.74 -10.45 0.62
C THR A 156 3.93 -9.32 1.61
N ILE A 157 3.32 -8.18 1.32
CA ILE A 157 3.24 -7.01 2.19
C ILE A 157 1.76 -6.77 2.52
N ARG A 158 1.42 -6.76 3.80
CA ARG A 158 0.12 -6.34 4.28
C ARG A 158 0.25 -4.94 4.88
N VAL A 159 -0.57 -4.01 4.41
CA VAL A 159 -0.50 -2.60 4.76
C VAL A 159 -1.80 -2.18 5.43
N ARG A 160 -1.69 -1.67 6.64
CA ARG A 160 -2.78 -0.98 7.36
C ARG A 160 -2.56 0.51 7.29
N THR A 161 -3.54 1.21 6.73
CA THR A 161 -3.51 2.66 6.59
C THR A 161 -4.66 3.26 7.36
N GLU A 162 -4.37 4.25 8.17
CA GLU A 162 -5.38 5.10 8.78
C GLU A 162 -5.76 6.18 7.77
N ALA A 163 -7.05 6.37 7.56
CA ALA A 163 -7.55 7.34 6.60
C ALA A 163 -8.85 7.96 7.08
N MET A 164 -9.09 9.19 6.66
CA MET A 164 -10.33 9.89 6.89
C MET A 164 -11.14 9.92 5.61
N SER A 165 -12.30 9.26 5.60
CA SER A 165 -13.26 9.29 4.50
C SER A 165 -14.49 10.11 4.87
N TYR A 166 -15.13 10.76 3.90
CA TYR A 166 -16.36 11.52 4.18
C TYR A 166 -17.52 10.60 4.58
N SER A 167 -17.58 9.39 4.06
CA SER A 167 -18.65 8.43 4.41
C SER A 167 -18.53 7.86 5.81
N LEU A 168 -17.32 7.49 6.24
CA LEU A 168 -17.11 6.73 7.47
C LEU A 168 -16.27 7.48 8.51
N GLY A 169 -15.79 8.69 8.18
CA GLY A 169 -14.85 9.41 9.00
C GLY A 169 -13.52 8.67 9.11
N TYR A 170 -12.90 8.77 10.29
CA TYR A 170 -11.63 8.14 10.58
C TYR A 170 -11.76 6.62 10.70
N CYS A 171 -11.02 5.89 9.89
CA CYS A 171 -11.03 4.42 9.88
C CYS A 171 -9.64 3.86 9.54
N THR A 172 -9.41 2.62 9.96
CA THR A 172 -8.22 1.85 9.58
C THR A 172 -8.60 0.80 8.56
N THR A 173 -7.93 0.84 7.41
CA THR A 173 -8.13 -0.10 6.30
C THR A 173 -6.91 -1.01 6.14
N GLU A 174 -7.10 -2.18 5.56
CA GLU A 174 -6.02 -3.12 5.26
C GLU A 174 -6.12 -3.64 3.83
N PHE A 175 -4.99 -3.60 3.11
CA PHE A 175 -4.77 -4.26 1.84
C PHE A 175 -3.55 -5.17 1.88
N THR A 176 -3.57 -6.18 0.99
CA THR A 176 -2.46 -7.10 0.79
C THR A 176 -1.89 -6.93 -0.61
N TYR A 177 -0.55 -6.86 -0.68
CA TYR A 177 0.22 -6.77 -1.92
C TYR A 177 1.15 -7.97 -2.02
N LYS A 178 1.29 -8.53 -3.21
CA LYS A 178 2.20 -9.63 -3.49
C LYS A 178 3.20 -9.21 -4.56
N TYR A 179 4.46 -9.56 -4.36
CA TYR A 179 5.47 -9.37 -5.40
C TYR A 179 5.27 -10.40 -6.51
N GLN A 180 4.98 -9.91 -7.71
CA GLN A 180 4.79 -10.71 -8.92
C GLN A 180 5.03 -9.85 -10.17
N LYS A 181 5.47 -10.48 -11.26
CA LYS A 181 5.76 -9.77 -12.53
C LYS A 181 6.70 -8.56 -12.35
N GLY A 182 7.71 -8.69 -11.47
CA GLY A 182 8.70 -7.63 -11.23
C GLY A 182 8.23 -6.46 -10.37
N THR A 183 7.03 -6.50 -9.77
CA THR A 183 6.47 -5.40 -8.97
C THR A 183 5.58 -5.89 -7.84
N LEU A 184 5.14 -4.97 -6.98
CA LEU A 184 4.09 -5.20 -5.99
C LEU A 184 2.73 -4.92 -6.62
N LEU A 185 1.87 -5.93 -6.63
CA LEU A 185 0.49 -5.82 -7.08
C LEU A 185 -0.46 -6.13 -5.93
N ARG A 186 -1.52 -5.35 -5.83
CA ARG A 186 -2.60 -5.61 -4.88
C ARG A 186 -3.26 -6.94 -5.22
N THR A 187 -3.45 -7.80 -4.22
CA THR A 187 -3.99 -9.15 -4.41
C THR A 187 -5.48 -9.17 -4.69
N SER A 188 -6.19 -8.10 -4.30
CA SER A 188 -7.64 -7.98 -4.47
C SER A 188 -8.08 -6.52 -4.44
N ASN A 189 -9.15 -6.19 -5.15
CA ASN A 189 -9.84 -4.91 -5.02
C ASN A 189 -10.68 -4.82 -3.72
N TYR A 190 -10.90 -5.93 -3.04
CA TYR A 190 -11.55 -5.95 -1.72
C TYR A 190 -10.54 -5.65 -0.63
N GLY A 191 -10.89 -4.68 0.23
CA GLY A 191 -10.13 -4.32 1.43
C GLY A 191 -10.90 -4.64 2.70
N LYS A 192 -10.18 -4.70 3.83
CA LYS A 192 -10.76 -4.93 5.14
C LYS A 192 -10.78 -3.63 5.94
N TYR A 193 -11.85 -3.41 6.70
CA TYR A 193 -11.82 -2.46 7.80
C TYR A 193 -11.31 -3.17 9.05
N ILE A 194 -10.26 -2.61 9.65
CA ILE A 194 -9.67 -3.10 10.89
C ILE A 194 -10.25 -2.35 12.08
N LYS A 195 -10.51 -1.04 11.91
CA LYS A 195 -11.11 -0.20 12.93
C LYS A 195 -12.01 0.85 12.26
N LEU A 196 -13.20 1.04 12.86
CA LEU A 196 -14.19 2.03 12.47
C LEU A 196 -14.52 2.86 13.71
N ASN A 197 -14.13 4.13 13.72
CA ASN A 197 -14.22 4.97 14.92
C ASN A 197 -15.61 5.61 15.13
N ALA A 198 -16.39 5.78 14.05
CA ALA A 198 -17.70 6.42 14.07
C ALA A 198 -18.87 5.47 14.37
N ALA A 199 -18.62 4.16 14.48
CA ALA A 199 -19.65 3.20 14.85
C ALA A 199 -20.04 3.36 16.32
N ASN A 200 -21.31 3.13 16.64
CA ASN A 200 -21.75 3.02 18.01
C ASN A 200 -20.95 1.92 18.71
N LYS A 201 -20.21 2.26 19.77
CA LYS A 201 -19.29 1.33 20.45
C LYS A 201 -19.98 0.06 20.98
N ARG A 202 -21.25 0.16 21.41
CA ARG A 202 -22.01 -0.97 21.95
C ARG A 202 -22.57 -1.89 20.86
N THR A 203 -23.04 -1.33 19.73
CA THR A 203 -23.73 -2.11 18.69
C THR A 203 -22.87 -2.34 17.46
N GLY A 204 -21.78 -1.59 17.26
CA GLY A 204 -20.97 -1.61 16.05
C GLY A 204 -21.72 -1.09 14.79
N LEU A 205 -22.82 -0.35 14.98
CA LEU A 205 -23.66 0.14 13.89
C LEU A 205 -23.41 1.62 13.62
N PHE A 206 -23.50 1.99 12.35
CA PHE A 206 -23.59 3.35 11.86
C PHE A 206 -25.06 3.72 11.65
N ALA A 207 -25.48 4.89 12.10
CA ALA A 207 -26.82 5.38 11.83
C ALA A 207 -26.85 6.11 10.49
N ALA A 208 -27.73 5.71 9.55
CA ALA A 208 -27.89 6.40 8.28
C ALA A 208 -28.43 7.82 8.49
N ALA A 209 -27.73 8.83 7.97
CA ALA A 209 -28.13 10.24 8.08
C ALA A 209 -29.21 10.62 7.06
N LYS A 210 -29.35 9.84 6.00
CA LYS A 210 -30.33 10.00 4.91
C LYS A 210 -30.70 8.64 4.33
N ASN A 211 -31.66 8.61 3.42
CA ASN A 211 -31.91 7.41 2.64
C ASN A 211 -30.74 7.13 1.71
N ILE A 212 -30.21 5.90 1.73
CA ILE A 212 -29.05 5.49 0.93
C ILE A 212 -29.44 4.30 0.05
N GLN A 213 -29.26 4.43 -1.26
CA GLN A 213 -29.48 3.32 -2.19
C GLN A 213 -28.32 2.34 -2.09
N ALA A 214 -28.63 1.07 -1.82
CA ALA A 214 -27.69 -0.05 -1.90
C ALA A 214 -27.87 -0.82 -3.21
N TYR A 215 -26.77 -1.40 -3.70
CA TYR A 215 -26.68 -2.14 -4.96
C TYR A 215 -26.24 -3.57 -4.71
N THR A 216 -26.51 -4.47 -5.66
CA THR A 216 -26.16 -5.89 -5.53
C THR A 216 -24.66 -6.14 -5.63
N THR A 217 -23.93 -5.35 -6.45
CA THR A 217 -22.49 -5.42 -6.63
C THR A 217 -21.84 -4.02 -6.54
N PRO A 218 -20.52 -3.90 -6.35
CA PRO A 218 -19.86 -2.59 -6.24
C PRO A 218 -20.03 -1.72 -7.50
N THR A 219 -20.07 -2.34 -8.68
CA THR A 219 -20.04 -1.63 -9.96
C THR A 219 -21.33 -1.75 -10.76
N SER A 220 -22.28 -2.60 -10.33
CA SER A 220 -23.52 -2.81 -11.07
C SER A 220 -24.56 -1.76 -10.75
N GLY A 221 -25.36 -1.42 -11.74
CA GLY A 221 -26.50 -0.53 -11.59
C GLY A 221 -27.73 -1.17 -10.93
N SER A 222 -27.73 -2.49 -10.60
CA SER A 222 -28.88 -3.17 -10.02
C SER A 222 -29.11 -2.72 -8.59
N LYS A 223 -30.25 -2.10 -8.33
CA LYS A 223 -30.71 -1.68 -7.00
C LYS A 223 -31.05 -2.91 -6.15
N ALA A 224 -30.49 -2.99 -4.95
CA ALA A 224 -30.77 -4.08 -4.01
C ALA A 224 -31.87 -3.69 -3.00
N PHE A 225 -31.65 -2.60 -2.26
CA PHE A 225 -32.58 -2.05 -1.28
C PHE A 225 -32.21 -0.62 -0.91
N VAL A 226 -33.13 0.07 -0.26
CA VAL A 226 -32.87 1.40 0.33
C VAL A 226 -32.67 1.25 1.82
N ILE A 227 -31.57 1.78 2.33
CA ILE A 227 -31.31 2.00 3.74
C ILE A 227 -32.07 3.27 4.15
N ARG A 228 -33.04 3.14 5.03
CA ARG A 228 -33.84 4.30 5.49
C ARG A 228 -33.03 5.16 6.46
N LYS A 229 -33.27 6.47 6.45
CA LYS A 229 -32.73 7.41 7.44
C LYS A 229 -33.00 6.87 8.87
N ASN A 230 -32.06 7.11 9.77
CA ASN A 230 -32.05 6.70 11.17
C ASN A 230 -32.00 5.18 11.41
N THR A 231 -31.81 4.35 10.38
CA THR A 231 -31.61 2.90 10.59
C THR A 231 -30.15 2.57 10.83
N GLY A 232 -29.90 1.54 11.66
CA GLY A 232 -28.56 1.05 11.95
C GLY A 232 -27.99 0.19 10.82
N VAL A 233 -26.74 0.44 10.45
CA VAL A 233 -26.04 -0.26 9.39
C VAL A 233 -24.71 -0.78 9.90
N LYS A 234 -24.43 -2.07 9.66
CA LYS A 234 -23.11 -2.67 9.91
C LYS A 234 -22.25 -2.54 8.66
N ILE A 235 -21.06 -2.01 8.80
CA ILE A 235 -20.04 -1.96 7.74
C ILE A 235 -19.29 -3.29 7.74
N LEU A 236 -19.15 -3.93 6.58
CA LEU A 236 -18.53 -5.25 6.45
C LEU A 236 -17.12 -5.14 5.89
N ASN A 237 -16.98 -4.65 4.67
CA ASN A 237 -15.72 -4.46 3.96
C ASN A 237 -15.91 -3.38 2.88
N PHE A 238 -14.89 -3.16 2.06
CA PHE A 238 -14.97 -2.23 0.95
C PHE A 238 -14.31 -2.81 -0.30
N TRP A 239 -14.60 -2.19 -1.43
CA TRP A 239 -14.05 -2.51 -2.72
C TRP A 239 -13.61 -1.20 -3.40
N THR A 240 -12.41 -1.22 -4.00
CA THR A 240 -11.86 -0.04 -4.66
C THR A 240 -11.33 -0.36 -6.05
N THR A 241 -11.52 0.56 -7.00
CA THR A 241 -10.87 0.53 -8.31
C THR A 241 -10.73 1.94 -8.85
N GLY A 242 -9.57 2.25 -9.43
CA GLY A 242 -9.29 3.59 -9.93
C GLY A 242 -9.56 4.65 -8.86
N ASN A 243 -10.50 5.55 -9.11
CA ASN A 243 -10.93 6.61 -8.20
C ASN A 243 -12.28 6.33 -7.52
N LYS A 244 -12.73 5.09 -7.45
CA LYS A 244 -14.04 4.70 -6.89
C LYS A 244 -13.87 3.78 -5.70
N MET A 245 -14.66 4.01 -4.67
CA MET A 245 -14.79 3.15 -3.50
C MET A 245 -16.25 2.81 -3.24
N TYR A 246 -16.50 1.57 -2.91
CA TYR A 246 -17.81 1.07 -2.49
C TYR A 246 -17.68 0.36 -1.15
N ILE A 247 -18.67 0.57 -0.31
CA ILE A 247 -18.72 0.02 1.05
C ILE A 247 -19.77 -1.08 1.09
N ARG A 248 -19.41 -2.28 1.52
CA ARG A 248 -20.35 -3.34 1.76
C ARG A 248 -21.01 -3.16 3.10
N VAL A 249 -22.33 -3.14 3.10
CA VAL A 249 -23.14 -2.87 4.28
C VAL A 249 -24.12 -3.98 4.56
N LYS A 250 -24.50 -4.14 5.84
CA LYS A 250 -25.60 -5.01 6.27
C LYS A 250 -26.62 -4.18 7.03
N ASN A 251 -27.88 -4.24 6.59
CA ASN A 251 -29.02 -3.61 7.22
C ASN A 251 -30.09 -4.68 7.51
N GLY A 252 -30.25 -5.07 8.77
CA GLY A 252 -31.01 -6.25 9.15
C GLY A 252 -30.44 -7.53 8.52
N SER A 253 -31.24 -8.29 7.79
CA SER A 253 -30.82 -9.49 7.04
C SER A 253 -30.23 -9.17 5.66
N LYS A 254 -30.46 -7.97 5.14
CA LYS A 254 -30.08 -7.57 3.78
C LYS A 254 -28.62 -7.12 3.72
N THR A 255 -27.89 -7.53 2.67
CA THR A 255 -26.51 -7.03 2.38
C THR A 255 -26.47 -6.39 1.00
N GLY A 256 -25.67 -5.35 0.86
CA GLY A 256 -25.49 -4.66 -0.42
C GLY A 256 -24.30 -3.72 -0.39
N TRP A 257 -24.10 -3.01 -1.49
CA TRP A 257 -23.00 -2.08 -1.70
C TRP A 257 -23.51 -0.65 -1.83
N ILE A 258 -22.90 0.27 -1.15
CA ILE A 258 -23.13 1.70 -1.32
C ILE A 258 -21.89 2.36 -1.89
N LYS A 259 -22.06 3.37 -2.75
CA LYS A 259 -20.96 4.19 -3.23
C LYS A 259 -20.49 5.08 -2.07
N ALA A 260 -19.19 5.04 -1.76
CA ALA A 260 -18.61 5.93 -0.77
C ALA A 260 -18.50 7.36 -1.34
N VAL A 261 -18.69 8.34 -0.47
CA VAL A 261 -18.37 9.73 -0.77
C VAL A 261 -16.91 9.96 -0.39
N THR A 262 -16.09 10.36 -1.36
CA THR A 262 -14.67 10.64 -1.15
C THR A 262 -14.47 12.05 -0.61
N PHE A 263 -13.32 12.33 -0.06
CA PHE A 263 -12.96 13.67 0.41
C PHE A 263 -12.97 14.70 -0.72
N LYS A 264 -12.55 14.30 -1.93
CA LYS A 264 -12.52 15.17 -3.10
C LYS A 264 -13.92 15.60 -3.52
N GLU A 265 -14.89 14.69 -3.45
CA GLU A 265 -16.31 15.02 -3.73
C GLU A 265 -16.93 15.89 -2.64
N SER A 266 -16.42 15.84 -1.40
CA SER A 266 -16.95 16.63 -0.28
C SER A 266 -16.41 18.06 -0.21
N GLN A 267 -15.27 18.34 -0.80
CA GLN A 267 -14.70 19.71 -0.85
C GLN A 267 -15.57 20.72 -1.59
N GLY A 268 -16.56 20.26 -2.33
CA GLY A 268 -17.54 21.10 -3.04
C GLY A 268 -18.86 21.28 -2.30
N TYR A 269 -18.95 21.11 -0.97
CA TYR A 269 -20.20 21.19 -0.21
C TYR A 269 -21.29 20.22 -0.66
N ALA A 270 -20.91 19.07 -1.13
CA ALA A 270 -21.84 18.06 -1.58
C ALA A 270 -22.57 17.41 -0.39
N GLY A 271 -23.64 18.02 0.03
CA GLY A 271 -24.74 17.42 0.78
C GLY A 271 -24.40 16.82 2.16
N SER A 272 -25.43 16.41 2.85
CA SER A 272 -25.35 15.75 4.17
C SER A 272 -24.54 14.45 4.10
N PRO A 273 -23.74 14.13 5.14
CA PRO A 273 -23.00 12.86 5.23
C PRO A 273 -23.94 11.66 5.10
N GLN A 274 -23.42 10.52 4.67
CA GLN A 274 -24.21 9.30 4.54
C GLN A 274 -24.61 8.73 5.92
N PHE A 275 -23.76 8.91 6.91
CA PHE A 275 -23.98 8.44 8.28
C PHE A 275 -23.88 9.60 9.25
N SER A 276 -24.70 9.54 10.31
CA SER A 276 -24.65 10.50 11.42
C SER A 276 -23.54 10.13 12.41
N ARG A 277 -23.07 11.15 13.15
CA ARG A 277 -22.01 11.01 14.18
C ARG A 277 -20.68 10.50 13.65
N VAL A 278 -20.39 10.79 12.38
CA VAL A 278 -19.09 10.50 11.81
C VAL A 278 -18.08 11.47 12.38
N MET A 279 -17.01 10.94 12.99
CA MET A 279 -15.92 11.77 13.52
C MET A 279 -14.90 12.03 12.44
N TYR A 280 -14.65 13.30 12.17
CA TYR A 280 -13.52 13.77 11.38
C TYR A 280 -12.52 14.34 12.37
N THR A 281 -11.33 13.76 12.45
CA THR A 281 -10.22 14.40 13.16
C THR A 281 -9.64 15.48 12.27
N GLY A 282 -9.58 16.68 12.78
CA GLY A 282 -8.85 17.81 12.20
C GLY A 282 -7.43 17.80 12.70
#